data_6ef12353cf6d3f1e3dc8eeaf4be807fc
#
_entry.id   6ef12353cf6d3f1e3dc8eeaf4be807fc
#
_cell.length_a   1.000
_cell.length_b   1.000
_cell.length_c   1.000
_cell.angle_alpha   90.00
_cell.angle_beta   90.00
_cell.angle_gamma   90.00
#
_symmetry.space_group_name_H-M   'P 1'
#
loop_
_entity.id
_entity.type
_entity.pdbx_description
1 polymer ?
#
loop_
_entity_poly.entity_id
_entity_poly.type
_entity_poly.pdbx_seq_one_letter_code
_entity_poly.pdbx_strand_id
1 'polypeptide(L)' 'FGYPNFDKVEITVPAGKFVIERENKGQQNNYIQGIVFNGTEYKKPWIEYADIMKGGELKFLMGDEPVVWY' A
#
# COMPACT_ATOMS: atom_id res chain seq x y z
N PHE A 1 4.99 -6.51 23.76
CA PHE A 1 4.46 -6.77 22.42
C PHE A 1 4.35 -5.46 21.67
N GLY A 2 5.20 -5.26 20.69
CA GLY A 2 5.19 -4.04 19.91
C GLY A 2 4.30 -4.15 18.70
N TYR A 3 3.87 -2.99 18.20
CA TYR A 3 3.13 -2.95 16.95
C TYR A 3 4.12 -2.91 15.80
N PRO A 4 3.91 -3.69 14.75
CA PRO A 4 4.75 -3.56 13.57
C PRO A 4 4.56 -2.18 12.94
N ASN A 5 5.62 -1.65 12.34
CA ASN A 5 5.53 -0.38 11.62
C ASN A 5 4.75 -0.51 10.32
N PHE A 6 4.47 -1.73 9.90
CA PHE A 6 3.70 -1.99 8.69
C PHE A 6 3.00 -3.34 8.81
N ASP A 7 1.90 -3.47 8.08
CA ASP A 7 1.18 -4.72 7.91
C ASP A 7 1.40 -5.19 6.46
N LYS A 8 1.42 -6.50 6.27
CA LYS A 8 1.73 -7.09 4.98
C LYS A 8 0.78 -8.24 4.67
N VAL A 9 0.24 -8.24 3.45
CA VAL A 9 -0.60 -9.31 2.93
C VAL A 9 -0.04 -9.77 1.61
N GLU A 10 0.09 -11.07 1.41
CA GLU A 10 0.53 -11.64 0.15
C GLU A 10 -0.63 -12.39 -0.50
N ILE A 11 -0.84 -12.14 -1.78
CA ILE A 11 -1.89 -12.78 -2.58
C ILE A 11 -1.21 -13.51 -3.73
N THR A 12 -1.55 -14.79 -3.92
CA THR A 12 -1.07 -15.54 -5.07
C THR A 12 -1.90 -15.19 -6.29
N VAL A 13 -1.23 -14.77 -7.36
CA VAL A 13 -1.87 -14.43 -8.64
C VAL A 13 -1.21 -15.25 -9.74
N PRO A 14 -1.81 -15.35 -10.95
CA PRO A 14 -1.25 -16.17 -12.02
C PRO A 14 0.19 -15.84 -12.40
N ALA A 15 0.58 -14.57 -12.31
CA ALA A 15 1.94 -14.15 -12.65
C ALA A 15 2.93 -14.31 -11.48
N GLY A 16 2.48 -14.74 -10.29
CA GLY A 16 3.34 -14.88 -9.11
C GLY A 16 2.63 -14.43 -7.85
N LYS A 17 3.17 -13.40 -7.18
CA LYS A 17 2.58 -12.87 -5.96
C LYS A 17 2.31 -11.39 -6.08
N PHE A 18 1.22 -10.96 -5.46
CA PHE A 18 0.92 -9.55 -5.28
C PHE A 18 0.97 -9.26 -3.79
N VAL A 19 1.82 -8.32 -3.39
CA VAL A 19 2.04 -7.99 -1.97
C VAL A 19 1.43 -6.63 -1.68
N ILE A 20 0.63 -6.56 -0.63
CA ILE A 20 0.06 -5.31 -0.16
C ILE A 20 0.66 -5.01 1.20
N GLU A 21 1.27 -3.85 1.35
CA GLU A 21 1.87 -3.41 2.60
C GLU A 21 1.25 -2.10 3.05
N ARG A 22 1.19 -1.92 4.35
CA ARG A 22 0.78 -0.67 4.95
C ARG A 22 1.86 -0.21 5.89
N GLU A 23 2.48 0.91 5.59
CA GLU A 23 3.50 1.52 6.44
C GLU A 23 2.86 2.57 7.32
N ASN A 24 2.95 2.41 8.62
CA ASN A 24 2.35 3.31 9.60
C ASN A 24 3.38 4.36 10.01
N LYS A 25 3.06 5.62 9.73
CA LYS A 25 3.97 6.74 9.99
C LYS A 25 3.56 7.58 11.18
N GLY A 26 2.37 7.36 11.72
CA GLY A 26 1.85 8.06 12.87
C GLY A 26 1.37 7.09 13.94
N GLN A 27 0.60 7.60 14.89
CA GLN A 27 0.09 6.79 15.99
C GLN A 27 -1.26 6.16 15.68
N GLN A 28 -2.15 6.89 15.02
CA GLN A 28 -3.49 6.41 14.70
C GLN A 28 -3.60 5.87 13.28
N ASN A 29 -2.88 6.49 12.34
CA ASN A 29 -2.81 6.04 10.95
C ASN A 29 -4.18 5.91 10.28
N ASN A 30 -5.01 6.93 10.46
CA ASN A 30 -6.37 6.94 9.93
C ASN A 30 -6.47 7.41 8.48
N TYR A 31 -5.40 7.95 7.93
CA TYR A 31 -5.41 8.55 6.59
C TYR A 31 -4.32 7.97 5.72
N ILE A 32 -4.64 7.77 4.44
CA ILE A 32 -3.66 7.40 3.43
C ILE A 32 -2.95 8.68 3.01
N GLN A 33 -1.62 8.70 3.12
CA GLN A 33 -0.81 9.85 2.75
C GLN A 33 -0.05 9.64 1.46
N GLY A 34 -0.09 8.45 0.91
CA GLY A 34 0.55 8.15 -0.36
C GLY A 34 0.42 6.68 -0.69
N ILE A 35 0.63 6.35 -1.95
CA ILE A 35 0.65 4.98 -2.44
C ILE A 35 1.89 4.80 -3.29
N VAL A 36 2.60 3.69 -3.08
CA VAL A 36 3.75 3.30 -3.88
C VAL A 36 3.42 1.97 -4.54
N PHE A 37 3.53 1.92 -5.86
CA PHE A 37 3.26 0.72 -6.64
C PHE A 37 4.54 0.31 -7.38
N ASN A 38 5.07 -0.86 -7.03
CA ASN A 38 6.33 -1.39 -7.58
C ASN A 38 7.49 -0.39 -7.47
N GLY A 39 7.56 0.31 -6.33
CA GLY A 39 8.64 1.26 -6.06
C GLY A 39 8.43 2.63 -6.66
N THR A 40 7.32 2.87 -7.34
CA THR A 40 7.02 4.15 -7.97
C THR A 40 5.79 4.79 -7.32
N GLU A 41 5.84 6.08 -7.08
CA GLU A 41 4.70 6.80 -6.51
C GLU A 41 3.48 6.66 -7.41
N TYR A 42 2.36 6.25 -6.81
CA TYR A 42 1.11 5.98 -7.51
C TYR A 42 0.07 7.01 -7.10
N LYS A 43 -0.41 7.80 -8.05
CA LYS A 43 -1.25 8.95 -7.76
C LYS A 43 -2.73 8.78 -8.05
N LYS A 44 -3.17 7.55 -8.26
CA LYS A 44 -4.58 7.24 -8.47
C LYS A 44 -5.19 6.68 -7.19
N PRO A 45 -6.41 7.08 -6.82
CA PRO A 45 -7.08 6.53 -5.63
C PRO A 45 -7.73 5.17 -5.88
N TRP A 46 -7.31 4.44 -6.90
CA TRP A 46 -7.79 3.09 -7.20
C TRP A 46 -6.71 2.29 -7.90
N ILE A 47 -6.84 0.98 -7.89
CA ILE A 47 -5.95 0.09 -8.63
C ILE A 47 -6.77 -0.78 -9.57
N GLU A 48 -6.23 -1.02 -10.76
CA GLU A 48 -6.88 -1.85 -11.77
C GLU A 48 -6.68 -3.33 -11.48
N TYR A 49 -7.71 -4.14 -11.79
CA TYR A 49 -7.62 -5.58 -11.62
C TYR A 49 -6.45 -6.17 -12.41
N ALA A 50 -6.23 -5.67 -13.63
CA ALA A 50 -5.14 -6.13 -14.48
C ALA A 50 -3.77 -5.90 -13.82
N ASP A 51 -3.61 -4.80 -13.08
CA ASP A 51 -2.36 -4.51 -12.39
C ASP A 51 -2.12 -5.50 -11.25
N ILE A 52 -3.17 -5.89 -10.55
CA ILE A 52 -3.07 -6.88 -9.47
C ILE A 52 -2.65 -8.23 -10.04
N MET A 53 -3.23 -8.64 -11.16
CA MET A 53 -2.98 -9.94 -11.76
C MET A 53 -1.57 -10.10 -12.33
N LYS A 54 -0.86 -9.00 -12.56
CA LYS A 54 0.54 -9.02 -12.99
C LYS A 54 1.51 -9.32 -11.87
N GLY A 55 1.03 -9.27 -10.62
CA GLY A 55 1.89 -9.38 -9.45
C GLY A 55 2.59 -8.08 -9.14
N GLY A 56 3.39 -8.05 -8.07
CA GLY A 56 4.13 -6.87 -7.67
C GLY A 56 3.85 -6.46 -6.24
N GLU A 57 4.10 -5.20 -5.93
CA GLU A 57 3.95 -4.65 -4.59
C GLU A 57 3.15 -3.36 -4.60
N LEU A 58 2.24 -3.25 -3.64
CA LEU A 58 1.49 -2.02 -3.39
C LEU A 58 1.70 -1.64 -1.93
N LYS A 59 2.19 -0.45 -1.69
CA LYS A 59 2.43 0.04 -0.33
C LYS A 59 1.58 1.27 -0.07
N PHE A 60 0.81 1.23 1.02
CA PHE A 60 0.09 2.39 1.51
C PHE A 60 0.90 3.08 2.59
N LEU A 61 1.13 4.39 2.42
CA LEU A 61 1.78 5.20 3.43
C LEU A 61 0.69 5.84 4.26
N MET A 62 0.59 5.44 5.52
CA MET A 62 -0.47 5.89 6.42
C MET A 62 0.05 6.92 7.40
N GLY A 63 -0.83 7.81 7.86
CA GLY A 63 -0.48 8.80 8.84
C GLY A 63 -1.70 9.32 9.58
N ASP A 64 -1.47 10.28 10.48
CA ASP A 64 -2.51 10.81 11.35
C ASP A 64 -3.23 12.04 10.78
N GLU A 65 -2.71 12.61 9.70
CA GLU A 65 -3.26 13.82 9.11
C GLU A 65 -3.69 13.57 7.67
N PRO A 66 -4.81 14.19 7.22
CA PRO A 66 -5.22 14.08 5.83
C PRO A 66 -4.27 14.84 4.91
N VAL A 67 -3.90 14.21 3.80
CA VAL A 67 -3.02 14.79 2.80
C VAL A 67 -3.59 14.48 1.43
N VAL A 68 -3.51 15.45 0.51
CA VAL A 68 -3.86 15.19 -0.88
C VAL A 68 -2.65 14.58 -1.57
N TRP A 69 -2.76 13.31 -1.94
CA TRP A 69 -1.64 12.54 -2.49
C TRP A 69 -1.87 12.11 -3.94
N TYR A 70 -3.03 12.41 -4.48
CA TYR A 70 -3.40 12.04 -5.86
C TYR A 70 -3.76 13.26 -6.70
#